data_dcf1cc0d5671ea6bcbf00d41e4a090cb
#
_entry.id   dcf1cc0d5671ea6bcbf00d41e4a090cb
#
_cell.length_a   1.000
_cell.length_b   1.000
_cell.length_c   1.000
_cell.angle_alpha   90.00
_cell.angle_beta   90.00
_cell.angle_gamma   90.00
#
_symmetry.space_group_name_H-M   'P 1'
#
loop_
_entity.id
_entity.type
_entity.pdbx_description
1 polymer ?
#
loop_
_entity_poly.entity_id
_entity_poly.type
_entity_poly.pdbx_seq_one_letter_code
_entity_poly.pdbx_strand_id
1 'polypeptide(L)'
;MSYKNLIASAVLFCGVFAASIGVAGQSGTPVKSQEVSEIDGVPVLIKHLPDWENVRNSAVFTQNVGDLKKALGENPVLDLIEFTPGTEAVTASYPQGKLLIIEYTNPQASVEADGKFIKSLTENPQDPPTVYRRIGNYNAFVFEPPDNLAAGLLLDQVKYEKTVQWLGEDPYLLQKLERYFVTQTRDIFVSTVLWIVSGFGVAIVSGLIAGFIFFRIREQKRAVRTAYSDAGGLTRLNLDGLSE
;
A
#
# COMPACT_ATOMS: atom_id res chain seq x y z
N MET A 1 31.65 -28.01 29.90
CA MET A 1 30.46 -27.59 29.14
C MET A 1 30.88 -27.37 27.71
N SER A 2 30.36 -28.20 26.81
CA SER A 2 30.90 -28.40 25.46
C SER A 2 30.39 -27.29 24.52
N TYR A 3 31.31 -26.70 23.75
CA TYR A 3 31.08 -25.66 22.74
C TYR A 3 30.05 -26.02 21.63
N LYS A 4 29.65 -27.28 21.54
CA LYS A 4 28.70 -27.78 20.54
C LYS A 4 27.27 -27.31 20.76
N ASN A 5 26.89 -26.91 21.96
CA ASN A 5 25.52 -26.50 22.26
C ASN A 5 25.24 -25.00 22.07
N LEU A 6 26.27 -24.19 21.83
CA LEU A 6 26.10 -22.74 21.62
C LEU A 6 25.88 -22.37 20.16
N ILE A 7 26.33 -23.22 19.23
CA ILE A 7 26.14 -22.99 17.77
C ILE A 7 24.75 -23.43 17.32
N ALA A 8 24.14 -24.42 17.99
CA ALA A 8 22.80 -24.90 17.65
C ALA A 8 21.70 -23.90 18.00
N SER A 9 21.91 -22.99 18.96
CA SER A 9 20.90 -22.01 19.39
C SER A 9 20.85 -20.74 18.52
N ALA A 10 21.92 -20.44 17.77
CA ALA A 10 21.98 -19.26 16.91
C ALA A 10 21.37 -19.47 15.52
N VAL A 11 21.21 -20.73 15.08
CA VAL A 11 20.64 -21.06 13.77
C VAL A 11 19.12 -21.16 13.80
N LEU A 12 18.51 -21.30 14.99
CA LEU A 12 17.04 -21.49 15.13
C LEU A 12 16.25 -20.18 15.16
N PHE A 13 16.90 -19.01 15.14
CA PHE A 13 16.20 -17.71 15.24
C PHE A 13 16.01 -16.97 13.89
N CYS A 14 16.49 -17.53 12.79
CA CYS A 14 16.31 -16.95 11.44
C CYS A 14 15.19 -17.59 10.60
N GLY A 15 14.37 -18.47 11.15
CA GLY A 15 13.49 -19.34 10.37
C GLY A 15 12.00 -19.07 10.47
N VAL A 16 11.51 -18.00 11.11
CA VAL A 16 10.04 -17.79 11.23
C VAL A 16 9.67 -16.33 10.96
N PHE A 17 9.74 -15.92 9.70
CA PHE A 17 8.95 -14.78 9.20
C PHE A 17 8.57 -15.00 7.72
N ALA A 18 7.96 -16.15 7.43
CA ALA A 18 7.12 -16.29 6.26
C ALA A 18 5.67 -16.09 6.70
N ALA A 19 5.29 -14.84 6.94
CA ALA A 19 3.88 -14.48 7.05
C ALA A 19 3.25 -14.69 5.66
N SER A 20 2.50 -15.76 5.52
CA SER A 20 1.61 -16.00 4.41
C SER A 20 0.56 -14.90 4.40
N ILE A 21 0.74 -13.86 3.56
CA ILE A 21 -0.33 -12.98 3.18
C ILE A 21 -1.25 -13.82 2.29
N GLY A 22 -2.28 -14.40 2.91
CA GLY A 22 -3.39 -15.01 2.21
C GLY A 22 -4.14 -13.89 1.48
N VAL A 23 -3.80 -13.68 0.22
CA VAL A 23 -4.66 -12.95 -0.71
C VAL A 23 -5.88 -13.85 -0.92
N ALA A 24 -7.01 -13.46 -0.33
CA ALA A 24 -8.31 -14.03 -0.66
C ALA A 24 -8.55 -13.77 -2.15
N GLY A 25 -8.30 -14.78 -2.98
CA GLY A 25 -8.50 -14.72 -4.40
C GLY A 25 -9.99 -14.59 -4.70
N GLN A 26 -10.41 -13.41 -5.13
CA GLN A 26 -11.61 -13.30 -5.93
C GLN A 26 -11.30 -13.97 -7.28
N SER A 27 -11.88 -15.14 -7.53
CA SER A 27 -11.83 -15.85 -8.80
C SER A 27 -12.78 -15.18 -9.80
N GLY A 28 -12.40 -14.02 -10.29
CA GLY A 28 -12.92 -13.39 -11.48
C GLY A 28 -11.75 -13.10 -12.40
N THR A 29 -11.89 -13.35 -13.70
CA THR A 29 -10.92 -12.85 -14.69
C THR A 29 -10.72 -11.36 -14.42
N PRO A 30 -9.48 -10.88 -14.22
CA PRO A 30 -9.27 -9.47 -13.95
C PRO A 30 -9.79 -8.66 -15.14
N VAL A 31 -10.85 -7.90 -14.90
CA VAL A 31 -11.40 -6.98 -15.89
C VAL A 31 -10.36 -5.89 -16.09
N LYS A 32 -9.78 -5.81 -17.29
CA LYS A 32 -8.74 -4.85 -17.61
C LYS A 32 -9.39 -3.48 -17.84
N SER A 33 -9.22 -2.54 -16.92
CA SER A 33 -9.61 -1.15 -17.13
C SER A 33 -8.84 -0.52 -18.29
N GLN A 34 -9.49 0.40 -18.99
CA GLN A 34 -8.83 1.22 -20.03
C GLN A 34 -7.86 2.21 -19.44
N GLU A 35 -8.22 2.80 -18.30
CA GLU A 35 -7.39 3.76 -17.60
C GLU A 35 -6.97 3.20 -16.24
N VAL A 36 -5.67 2.92 -16.13
CA VAL A 36 -5.05 2.41 -14.90
C VAL A 36 -4.04 3.43 -14.42
N SER A 37 -4.07 3.75 -13.16
CA SER A 37 -3.10 4.65 -12.54
C SER A 37 -1.69 4.07 -12.61
N GLU A 38 -0.75 4.85 -13.13
CA GLU A 38 0.67 4.46 -13.26
C GLU A 38 1.36 4.25 -11.90
N ILE A 39 0.82 4.84 -10.82
CA ILE A 39 1.45 4.83 -9.49
C ILE A 39 1.14 3.51 -8.75
N ASP A 40 -0.11 3.07 -8.79
CA ASP A 40 -0.59 1.97 -7.94
C ASP A 40 -1.34 0.87 -8.69
N GLY A 41 -1.48 1.00 -10.01
CA GLY A 41 -2.16 0.02 -10.85
C GLY A 41 -3.66 -0.09 -10.61
N VAL A 42 -4.25 0.84 -9.87
CA VAL A 42 -5.70 0.88 -9.59
C VAL A 42 -6.42 1.51 -10.77
N PRO A 43 -7.58 0.96 -11.21
CA PRO A 43 -8.44 1.64 -12.20
C PRO A 43 -8.77 3.07 -11.77
N VAL A 44 -8.58 4.02 -12.69
CA VAL A 44 -8.76 5.45 -12.40
C VAL A 44 -10.18 5.73 -11.91
N LEU A 45 -11.17 5.05 -12.47
CA LEU A 45 -12.58 5.22 -12.07
C LEU A 45 -12.82 4.92 -10.58
N ILE A 46 -12.06 4.02 -9.96
CA ILE A 46 -12.14 3.76 -8.50
C ILE A 46 -11.73 4.98 -7.70
N LYS A 47 -10.75 5.76 -8.19
CA LYS A 47 -10.25 6.96 -7.51
C LYS A 47 -11.24 8.12 -7.52
N HIS A 48 -12.25 8.06 -8.39
CA HIS A 48 -13.33 9.05 -8.43
C HIS A 48 -14.45 8.77 -7.40
N LEU A 49 -14.39 7.64 -6.70
CA LEU A 49 -15.28 7.38 -5.57
C LEU A 49 -14.94 8.34 -4.41
N PRO A 50 -15.95 8.91 -3.74
CA PRO A 50 -15.72 9.67 -2.51
C PRO A 50 -14.97 8.81 -1.48
N ASP A 51 -13.92 9.37 -0.87
CA ASP A 51 -13.09 8.68 0.12
C ASP A 51 -12.58 7.29 -0.37
N TRP A 52 -12.14 7.25 -1.63
CA TRP A 52 -11.80 6.02 -2.36
C TRP A 52 -10.77 5.14 -1.63
N GLU A 53 -9.86 5.72 -0.86
CA GLU A 53 -8.82 4.97 -0.11
C GLU A 53 -9.43 4.00 0.91
N ASN A 54 -10.51 4.41 1.56
CA ASN A 54 -11.22 3.59 2.55
C ASN A 54 -12.18 2.59 1.91
N VAL A 55 -12.80 2.93 0.80
CA VAL A 55 -13.80 2.07 0.15
C VAL A 55 -13.23 1.18 -0.94
N ARG A 56 -11.99 1.38 -1.39
CA ARG A 56 -11.38 0.63 -2.50
C ARG A 56 -11.45 -0.89 -2.36
N ASN A 57 -11.38 -1.41 -1.13
CA ASN A 57 -11.39 -2.85 -0.87
C ASN A 57 -12.80 -3.46 -1.00
N SER A 58 -13.85 -2.65 -0.88
CA SER A 58 -15.25 -3.04 -1.05
C SER A 58 -15.83 -2.58 -2.38
N ALA A 59 -15.12 -1.74 -3.11
CA ALA A 59 -15.53 -1.27 -4.41
C ALA A 59 -15.49 -2.42 -5.45
N VAL A 60 -16.54 -2.52 -6.26
CA VAL A 60 -16.62 -3.48 -7.36
C VAL A 60 -16.48 -2.71 -8.67
N PHE A 61 -15.39 -2.97 -9.38
CA PHE A 61 -15.15 -2.47 -10.73
C PHE A 61 -15.59 -3.52 -11.75
N THR A 62 -16.35 -3.11 -12.76
CA THR A 62 -16.88 -4.03 -13.76
C THR A 62 -17.11 -3.37 -15.10
N GLN A 63 -17.17 -4.19 -16.15
CA GLN A 63 -17.52 -3.84 -17.52
C GLN A 63 -18.72 -4.68 -18.00
N ASN A 64 -19.53 -5.20 -17.09
CA ASN A 64 -20.73 -5.96 -17.46
C ASN A 64 -21.89 -5.78 -16.47
N VAL A 65 -23.12 -5.90 -16.97
CA VAL A 65 -24.35 -5.74 -16.18
C VAL A 65 -24.51 -6.85 -15.14
N GLY A 66 -24.07 -8.07 -15.44
CA GLY A 66 -24.24 -9.21 -14.55
C GLY A 66 -23.53 -9.04 -13.21
N ASP A 67 -22.35 -8.44 -13.21
CA ASP A 67 -21.61 -8.19 -11.97
C ASP A 67 -22.17 -6.98 -11.21
N LEU A 68 -22.72 -5.98 -11.92
CA LEU A 68 -23.49 -4.90 -11.29
C LEU A 68 -24.71 -5.43 -10.55
N LYS A 69 -25.47 -6.33 -11.18
CA LYS A 69 -26.64 -6.94 -10.56
C LYS A 69 -26.28 -7.78 -9.31
N LYS A 70 -25.15 -8.46 -9.33
CA LYS A 70 -24.65 -9.18 -8.13
C LYS A 70 -24.31 -8.22 -6.98
N ALA A 71 -23.74 -7.05 -7.29
CA ALA A 71 -23.31 -6.09 -6.29
C ALA A 71 -24.46 -5.20 -5.76
N LEU A 72 -25.34 -4.76 -6.65
CA LEU A 72 -26.40 -3.78 -6.35
C LEU A 72 -27.78 -4.42 -6.12
N GLY A 73 -27.97 -5.66 -6.59
CA GLY A 73 -29.28 -6.31 -6.69
C GLY A 73 -29.94 -6.08 -8.04
N GLU A 74 -31.12 -6.70 -8.24
CA GLU A 74 -31.91 -6.50 -9.44
C GLU A 74 -32.55 -5.12 -9.44
N ASN A 75 -32.25 -4.33 -10.46
CA ASN A 75 -32.82 -2.99 -10.64
C ASN A 75 -33.05 -2.74 -12.14
N PRO A 76 -34.24 -2.32 -12.57
CA PRO A 76 -34.54 -2.09 -13.96
C PRO A 76 -33.64 -1.07 -14.66
N VAL A 77 -33.09 -0.12 -13.92
CA VAL A 77 -32.15 0.88 -14.45
C VAL A 77 -30.87 0.23 -14.93
N LEU A 78 -30.40 -0.86 -14.28
CA LEU A 78 -29.19 -1.57 -14.68
C LEU A 78 -29.29 -2.23 -16.07
N ASP A 79 -30.48 -2.62 -16.47
CA ASP A 79 -30.75 -3.22 -17.80
C ASP A 79 -30.63 -2.21 -18.95
N LEU A 80 -30.67 -0.92 -18.64
CA LEU A 80 -30.48 0.15 -19.61
C LEU A 80 -29.02 0.49 -19.86
N ILE A 81 -28.09 -0.06 -19.06
CA ILE A 81 -26.67 0.20 -19.20
C ILE A 81 -26.07 -0.65 -20.32
N GLU A 82 -25.64 0.01 -21.37
CA GLU A 82 -24.98 -0.64 -22.50
C GLU A 82 -23.46 -0.58 -22.32
N PHE A 83 -22.86 -1.73 -21.99
CA PHE A 83 -21.40 -1.85 -21.91
C PHE A 83 -20.82 -2.04 -23.32
N THR A 84 -20.51 -0.91 -23.95
CA THR A 84 -19.70 -0.89 -25.18
C THR A 84 -18.20 -0.88 -24.83
N PRO A 85 -17.29 -1.20 -25.78
CA PRO A 85 -15.87 -1.10 -25.52
C PRO A 85 -15.49 0.29 -24.99
N GLY A 86 -14.93 0.35 -23.79
CA GLY A 86 -14.57 1.59 -23.10
C GLY A 86 -15.61 2.13 -22.14
N THR A 87 -16.76 1.47 -21.99
CA THR A 87 -17.70 1.78 -20.91
C THR A 87 -17.30 0.97 -19.68
N GLU A 88 -17.10 1.65 -18.56
CA GLU A 88 -16.68 1.08 -17.29
C GLU A 88 -17.63 1.53 -16.18
N ALA A 89 -17.73 0.71 -15.14
CA ALA A 89 -18.55 1.05 -13.99
C ALA A 89 -17.86 0.67 -12.70
N VAL A 90 -18.07 1.47 -11.67
CA VAL A 90 -17.64 1.18 -10.31
C VAL A 90 -18.79 1.41 -9.35
N THR A 91 -18.92 0.50 -8.38
CA THR A 91 -19.89 0.64 -7.30
C THR A 91 -19.25 0.45 -5.94
N ALA A 92 -19.72 1.21 -4.96
CA ALA A 92 -19.30 1.08 -3.56
C ALA A 92 -20.48 1.40 -2.63
N SER A 93 -20.45 0.80 -1.42
CA SER A 93 -21.49 1.01 -0.41
C SER A 93 -21.07 2.12 0.55
N TYR A 94 -21.96 3.06 0.78
CA TYR A 94 -21.84 4.17 1.70
C TYR A 94 -23.00 4.19 2.71
N PRO A 95 -22.86 4.89 3.84
CA PRO A 95 -23.99 5.11 4.74
C PRO A 95 -25.18 5.81 4.09
N GLN A 96 -24.93 6.58 3.02
CA GLN A 96 -25.92 7.33 2.24
C GLN A 96 -26.60 6.50 1.14
N GLY A 97 -26.18 5.26 0.93
CA GLY A 97 -26.70 4.37 -0.10
C GLY A 97 -25.61 3.72 -0.93
N LYS A 98 -25.99 2.91 -1.91
CA LYS A 98 -25.04 2.27 -2.83
C LYS A 98 -24.77 3.19 -4.01
N LEU A 99 -23.55 3.73 -4.10
CA LEU A 99 -23.12 4.59 -5.20
C LEU A 99 -22.68 3.73 -6.38
N LEU A 100 -23.18 4.07 -7.57
CA LEU A 100 -22.73 3.55 -8.87
C LEU A 100 -22.26 4.73 -9.72
N ILE A 101 -21.07 4.64 -10.29
CA ILE A 101 -20.56 5.57 -11.31
C ILE A 101 -20.31 4.78 -12.57
N ILE A 102 -20.88 5.24 -13.68
CA ILE A 102 -20.68 4.68 -15.02
C ILE A 102 -19.93 5.71 -15.84
N GLU A 103 -18.80 5.33 -16.39
CA GLU A 103 -18.03 6.11 -17.34
C GLU A 103 -18.28 5.61 -18.75
N TYR A 104 -18.67 6.52 -19.63
CA TYR A 104 -18.87 6.22 -21.03
C TYR A 104 -17.64 6.63 -21.85
N THR A 105 -17.38 5.91 -22.94
CA THR A 105 -16.26 6.15 -23.86
C THR A 105 -16.19 7.59 -24.39
N ASN A 106 -17.36 8.21 -24.56
CA ASN A 106 -17.46 9.58 -25.06
C ASN A 106 -18.67 10.32 -24.47
N PRO A 107 -18.65 11.65 -24.46
CA PRO A 107 -19.73 12.47 -23.92
C PRO A 107 -21.11 12.25 -24.58
N GLN A 108 -21.13 11.90 -25.86
CA GLN A 108 -22.38 11.67 -26.60
C GLN A 108 -23.08 10.43 -26.04
N ALA A 109 -22.37 9.32 -25.83
CA ALA A 109 -22.95 8.11 -25.26
C ALA A 109 -23.48 8.36 -23.83
N SER A 110 -22.78 9.18 -23.03
CA SER A 110 -23.28 9.60 -21.71
C SER A 110 -24.59 10.39 -21.80
N VAL A 111 -24.74 11.30 -22.78
CA VAL A 111 -25.97 12.08 -22.99
C VAL A 111 -27.11 11.20 -23.45
N GLU A 112 -26.85 10.26 -24.35
CA GLU A 112 -27.89 9.31 -24.84
C GLU A 112 -28.37 8.40 -23.71
N ALA A 113 -27.46 7.91 -22.88
CA ALA A 113 -27.78 7.13 -21.68
C ALA A 113 -28.57 7.96 -20.65
N ASP A 114 -28.18 9.23 -20.42
CA ASP A 114 -28.88 10.18 -19.55
C ASP A 114 -30.35 10.29 -19.90
N GLY A 115 -30.69 10.48 -21.20
CA GLY A 115 -32.04 10.52 -21.65
C GLY A 115 -32.84 9.24 -21.36
N LYS A 116 -32.21 8.05 -21.52
CA LYS A 116 -32.85 6.76 -21.22
C LYS A 116 -33.07 6.62 -19.69
N PHE A 117 -32.12 7.02 -18.87
CA PHE A 117 -32.25 6.92 -17.42
C PHE A 117 -33.31 7.85 -16.84
N ILE A 118 -33.32 9.13 -17.25
CA ILE A 118 -34.31 10.10 -16.78
C ILE A 118 -35.73 9.61 -17.17
N LYS A 119 -35.90 9.13 -18.39
CA LYS A 119 -37.18 8.58 -18.84
C LYS A 119 -37.62 7.40 -17.97
N SER A 120 -36.73 6.41 -17.76
CA SER A 120 -37.06 5.23 -16.98
C SER A 120 -37.37 5.55 -15.51
N LEU A 121 -36.59 6.44 -14.88
CA LEU A 121 -36.83 6.84 -13.49
C LEU A 121 -38.12 7.65 -13.32
N THR A 122 -38.54 8.37 -14.37
CA THR A 122 -39.81 9.13 -14.34
C THR A 122 -41.03 8.22 -14.58
N GLU A 123 -40.91 7.26 -15.50
CA GLU A 123 -41.98 6.34 -15.85
C GLU A 123 -42.18 5.24 -14.80
N ASN A 124 -41.10 4.83 -14.15
CA ASN A 124 -41.08 3.76 -13.16
C ASN A 124 -40.40 4.24 -11.85
N PRO A 125 -41.09 5.07 -11.06
CA PRO A 125 -40.54 5.52 -9.79
C PRO A 125 -40.27 4.31 -8.85
N GLN A 126 -39.08 4.27 -8.27
CA GLN A 126 -38.67 3.18 -7.40
C GLN A 126 -38.93 3.55 -5.94
N ASP A 127 -39.17 2.51 -5.12
CA ASP A 127 -39.22 2.64 -3.65
C ASP A 127 -38.28 1.64 -3.02
N PRO A 128 -37.19 2.08 -2.34
CA PRO A 128 -36.78 3.48 -2.13
C PRO A 128 -36.34 4.19 -3.42
N PRO A 129 -36.47 5.53 -3.48
CA PRO A 129 -36.15 6.31 -4.67
C PRO A 129 -34.67 6.23 -5.00
N THR A 130 -34.36 6.14 -6.29
CA THR A 130 -32.97 6.22 -6.80
C THR A 130 -32.65 7.68 -7.13
N VAL A 131 -31.56 8.20 -6.55
CA VAL A 131 -31.05 9.53 -6.88
C VAL A 131 -30.06 9.41 -8.01
N TYR A 132 -30.27 10.18 -9.07
CA TYR A 132 -29.48 10.15 -10.29
C TYR A 132 -28.94 11.53 -10.65
N ARG A 133 -27.70 11.57 -11.17
CA ARG A 133 -27.10 12.79 -11.72
C ARG A 133 -26.07 12.45 -12.79
N ARG A 134 -26.06 13.20 -13.89
CA ARG A 134 -24.98 13.19 -14.87
C ARG A 134 -23.91 14.21 -14.47
N ILE A 135 -22.64 13.80 -14.43
CA ILE A 135 -21.49 14.60 -14.02
C ILE A 135 -20.41 14.47 -15.11
N GLY A 136 -20.38 15.42 -16.04
CA GLY A 136 -19.47 15.34 -17.19
C GLY A 136 -19.78 14.12 -18.07
N ASN A 137 -18.85 13.19 -18.15
CA ASN A 137 -18.98 11.93 -18.88
C ASN A 137 -19.47 10.77 -18.00
N TYR A 138 -19.68 11.03 -16.71
CA TYR A 138 -20.18 10.05 -15.76
C TYR A 138 -21.69 10.13 -15.61
N ASN A 139 -22.33 8.96 -15.52
CA ASN A 139 -23.71 8.83 -15.06
C ASN A 139 -23.66 8.16 -13.68
N ALA A 140 -24.02 8.92 -12.65
CA ALA A 140 -23.91 8.51 -11.26
C ALA A 140 -25.27 8.28 -10.61
N PHE A 141 -25.41 7.19 -9.87
CA PHE A 141 -26.61 6.77 -9.16
C PHE A 141 -26.32 6.51 -7.70
N VAL A 142 -27.29 6.83 -6.84
CA VAL A 142 -27.32 6.33 -5.46
C VAL A 142 -28.61 5.53 -5.30
N PHE A 143 -28.44 4.23 -5.07
CA PHE A 143 -29.54 3.30 -4.83
C PHE A 143 -29.82 3.16 -3.34
N GLU A 144 -31.08 2.89 -3.01
CA GLU A 144 -31.53 2.64 -1.63
C GLU A 144 -31.09 3.72 -0.62
N PRO A 145 -31.17 5.02 -0.97
CA PRO A 145 -30.75 6.05 -0.03
C PRO A 145 -31.72 6.14 1.15
N PRO A 146 -31.21 6.27 2.38
CA PRO A 146 -32.06 6.54 3.55
C PRO A 146 -32.65 7.95 3.51
N ASP A 147 -31.95 8.88 2.85
CA ASP A 147 -32.36 10.28 2.66
C ASP A 147 -31.84 10.80 1.31
N ASN A 148 -32.73 11.38 0.52
CA ASN A 148 -32.42 11.95 -0.79
C ASN A 148 -31.45 13.14 -0.72
N LEU A 149 -31.48 13.92 0.36
CA LEU A 149 -30.56 15.03 0.55
C LEU A 149 -29.15 14.52 0.78
N ALA A 150 -28.99 13.52 1.65
CA ALA A 150 -27.70 12.89 1.91
C ALA A 150 -27.12 12.22 0.66
N ALA A 151 -27.96 11.56 -0.16
CA ALA A 151 -27.55 11.00 -1.44
C ALA A 151 -27.10 12.08 -2.43
N GLY A 152 -27.79 13.22 -2.47
CA GLY A 152 -27.38 14.38 -3.27
C GLY A 152 -26.01 14.91 -2.87
N LEU A 153 -25.72 15.02 -1.57
CA LEU A 153 -24.43 15.45 -1.04
C LEU A 153 -23.31 14.42 -1.36
N LEU A 154 -23.63 13.13 -1.42
CA LEU A 154 -22.68 12.10 -1.86
C LEU A 154 -22.33 12.28 -3.35
N LEU A 155 -23.33 12.53 -4.21
CA LEU A 155 -23.11 12.81 -5.62
C LEU A 155 -22.32 14.10 -5.87
N ASP A 156 -22.44 15.11 -5.00
CA ASP A 156 -21.67 16.36 -5.10
C ASP A 156 -20.17 16.15 -4.87
N GLN A 157 -19.79 15.06 -4.23
CA GLN A 157 -18.38 14.71 -3.99
C GLN A 157 -17.75 14.00 -5.20
N VAL A 158 -18.56 13.46 -6.11
CA VAL A 158 -18.08 12.85 -7.36
C VAL A 158 -17.64 13.94 -8.31
N LYS A 159 -16.35 13.96 -8.65
CA LYS A 159 -15.77 14.95 -9.55
C LYS A 159 -15.37 14.29 -10.85
N TYR A 160 -15.77 14.89 -11.96
CA TYR A 160 -15.27 14.52 -13.28
C TYR A 160 -13.95 15.22 -13.51
N GLU A 161 -12.86 14.44 -13.57
CA GLU A 161 -11.54 14.94 -13.94
C GLU A 161 -11.21 14.47 -15.36
N LYS A 162 -10.96 15.42 -16.24
CA LYS A 162 -10.54 15.10 -17.61
C LYS A 162 -9.06 14.79 -17.62
N THR A 163 -8.69 13.54 -17.86
CA THR A 163 -7.31 13.17 -18.08
C THR A 163 -6.90 13.57 -19.50
N VAL A 164 -5.85 14.39 -19.61
CA VAL A 164 -5.28 14.77 -20.92
C VAL A 164 -4.32 13.67 -21.34
N GLN A 165 -4.74 12.88 -22.35
CA GLN A 165 -3.83 11.96 -23.04
C GLN A 165 -3.12 12.69 -24.19
N TRP A 166 -1.79 12.65 -24.20
CA TRP A 166 -1.00 13.16 -25.30
C TRP A 166 -0.94 12.09 -26.39
N LEU A 167 -1.47 12.42 -27.58
CA LEU A 167 -1.43 11.51 -28.76
C LEU A 167 -0.07 11.50 -29.47
N GLY A 168 0.93 12.17 -28.94
CA GLY A 168 2.29 12.24 -29.42
C GLY A 168 3.31 12.11 -28.29
N GLU A 169 4.55 12.52 -28.55
CA GLU A 169 5.58 12.59 -27.51
C GLU A 169 5.13 13.54 -26.40
N ASP A 170 5.08 13.02 -25.18
CA ASP A 170 4.72 13.83 -24.00
C ASP A 170 5.79 14.91 -23.78
N PRO A 171 5.48 16.21 -23.95
CA PRO A 171 6.47 17.29 -23.78
C PRO A 171 6.99 17.38 -22.34
N TYR A 172 6.30 16.73 -21.38
CA TYR A 172 6.67 16.71 -19.97
C TYR A 172 7.29 15.37 -19.52
N LEU A 173 7.60 14.47 -20.46
CA LEU A 173 8.19 13.16 -20.16
C LEU A 173 9.43 13.30 -19.26
N LEU A 174 10.32 14.23 -19.59
CA LEU A 174 11.54 14.49 -18.82
C LEU A 174 11.24 14.97 -17.40
N GLN A 175 10.23 15.83 -17.21
CA GLN A 175 9.82 16.32 -15.89
C GLN A 175 9.17 15.21 -15.05
N LYS A 176 8.39 14.32 -15.68
CA LYS A 176 7.82 13.15 -15.02
C LYS A 176 8.91 12.18 -14.58
N LEU A 177 9.88 11.90 -15.45
CA LEU A 177 11.04 11.08 -15.14
C LEU A 177 11.87 11.70 -14.02
N GLU A 178 12.15 13.00 -14.06
CA GLU A 178 12.89 13.70 -13.03
C GLU A 178 12.20 13.58 -11.66
N ARG A 179 10.89 13.81 -11.58
CA ARG A 179 10.11 13.64 -10.33
C ARG A 179 10.15 12.20 -9.84
N TYR A 180 10.01 11.24 -10.72
CA TYR A 180 10.09 9.82 -10.39
C TYR A 180 11.47 9.46 -9.83
N PHE A 181 12.55 9.88 -10.49
CA PHE A 181 13.91 9.66 -10.03
C PHE A 181 14.19 10.33 -8.68
N VAL A 182 13.78 11.57 -8.50
CA VAL A 182 13.99 12.31 -7.24
C VAL A 182 13.27 11.61 -6.07
N THR A 183 12.05 11.17 -6.27
CA THR A 183 11.27 10.51 -5.21
C THR A 183 11.87 9.14 -4.86
N GLN A 184 12.15 8.31 -5.85
CA GLN A 184 12.77 6.99 -5.66
C GLN A 184 14.18 7.09 -5.05
N THR A 185 14.99 8.02 -5.55
CA THR A 185 16.37 8.22 -5.04
C THR A 185 16.35 8.67 -3.59
N ARG A 186 15.43 9.54 -3.21
CA ARG A 186 15.28 9.99 -1.82
C ARG A 186 14.98 8.82 -0.89
N ASP A 187 14.04 7.97 -1.24
CA ASP A 187 13.61 6.86 -0.38
C ASP A 187 14.73 5.80 -0.23
N ILE A 188 15.42 5.50 -1.32
CA ILE A 188 16.60 4.61 -1.29
C ILE A 188 17.71 5.23 -0.43
N PHE A 189 17.99 6.53 -0.61
CA PHE A 189 19.03 7.22 0.14
C PHE A 189 18.73 7.22 1.64
N VAL A 190 17.51 7.60 2.04
CA VAL A 190 17.10 7.62 3.47
C VAL A 190 17.17 6.22 4.06
N SER A 191 16.66 5.21 3.37
CA SER A 191 16.74 3.82 3.80
C SER A 191 18.17 3.35 3.98
N THR A 192 19.05 3.63 3.01
CA THR A 192 20.48 3.26 3.08
C THR A 192 21.18 3.92 4.26
N VAL A 193 20.96 5.21 4.48
CA VAL A 193 21.54 5.95 5.62
C VAL A 193 21.07 5.35 6.94
N LEU A 194 19.79 5.03 7.08
CA LEU A 194 19.26 4.40 8.29
C LEU A 194 19.89 3.02 8.54
N TRP A 195 20.09 2.21 7.51
CA TRP A 195 20.76 0.91 7.64
C TRP A 195 22.23 1.05 8.06
N ILE A 196 22.96 2.03 7.51
CA ILE A 196 24.35 2.30 7.87
C ILE A 196 24.43 2.75 9.34
N VAL A 197 23.60 3.72 9.74
CA VAL A 197 23.61 4.24 11.13
C VAL A 197 23.23 3.14 12.12
N SER A 198 22.22 2.33 11.80
CA SER A 198 21.81 1.20 12.63
C SER A 198 22.93 0.15 12.77
N GLY A 199 23.57 -0.22 11.65
CA GLY A 199 24.69 -1.15 11.64
C GLY A 199 25.89 -0.64 12.48
N PHE A 200 26.19 0.65 12.38
CA PHE A 200 27.23 1.28 13.19
C PHE A 200 26.88 1.25 14.69
N GLY A 201 25.62 1.54 15.03
CA GLY A 201 25.14 1.46 16.42
C GLY A 201 25.30 0.05 17.00
N VAL A 202 24.89 -0.97 16.27
CA VAL A 202 25.03 -2.38 16.68
C VAL A 202 26.53 -2.76 16.82
N ALA A 203 27.39 -2.32 15.92
CA ALA A 203 28.83 -2.60 15.98
C ALA A 203 29.48 -1.98 17.22
N ILE A 204 29.14 -0.76 17.58
CA ILE A 204 29.64 -0.08 18.79
C ILE A 204 29.18 -0.83 20.05
N VAL A 205 27.89 -1.15 20.16
CA VAL A 205 27.33 -1.85 21.32
C VAL A 205 27.99 -3.23 21.49
N SER A 206 28.09 -4.00 20.40
CA SER A 206 28.72 -5.32 20.43
C SER A 206 30.23 -5.23 20.77
N GLY A 207 30.93 -4.22 20.26
CA GLY A 207 32.30 -3.94 20.58
C GLY A 207 32.51 -3.62 22.07
N LEU A 208 31.64 -2.80 22.65
CA LEU A 208 31.69 -2.49 24.09
C LEU A 208 31.45 -3.74 24.96
N ILE A 209 30.44 -4.55 24.59
CA ILE A 209 30.17 -5.80 25.32
C ILE A 209 31.35 -6.77 25.24
N ALA A 210 31.86 -7.00 24.03
CA ALA A 210 33.01 -7.87 23.82
C ALA A 210 34.25 -7.35 24.56
N GLY A 211 34.53 -6.03 24.50
CA GLY A 211 35.61 -5.38 25.22
C GLY A 211 35.46 -5.54 26.73
N PHE A 212 34.28 -5.36 27.27
CA PHE A 212 34.01 -5.52 28.69
C PHE A 212 34.21 -6.98 29.15
N ILE A 213 33.73 -7.95 28.39
CA ILE A 213 33.92 -9.38 28.68
C ILE A 213 35.42 -9.73 28.64
N PHE A 214 36.10 -9.27 27.58
CA PHE A 214 37.55 -9.50 27.46
C PHE A 214 38.35 -8.86 28.60
N PHE A 215 37.99 -7.64 29.00
CA PHE A 215 38.61 -6.96 30.13
C PHE A 215 38.41 -7.76 31.43
N ARG A 216 37.21 -8.21 31.74
CA ARG A 216 36.91 -9.04 32.91
C ARG A 216 37.70 -10.34 32.93
N ILE A 217 37.78 -11.04 31.80
CA ILE A 217 38.58 -12.29 31.70
C ILE A 217 40.07 -12.00 31.92
N ARG A 218 40.56 -10.90 31.36
CA ARG A 218 41.98 -10.52 31.51
C ARG A 218 42.31 -10.11 32.94
N GLU A 219 41.40 -9.41 33.60
CA GLU A 219 41.60 -8.98 35.01
C GLU A 219 41.61 -10.19 35.95
N GLN A 220 40.72 -11.16 35.77
CA GLN A 220 40.78 -12.43 36.52
C GLN A 220 42.09 -13.19 36.31
N LYS A 221 42.57 -13.25 35.05
CA LYS A 221 43.87 -13.88 34.78
C LYS A 221 45.05 -13.11 35.34
N ARG A 222 44.96 -11.79 35.46
CA ARG A 222 46.00 -10.98 36.11
C ARG A 222 46.02 -11.16 37.63
N ALA A 223 44.81 -11.20 38.26
CA ALA A 223 44.72 -11.45 39.69
C ALA A 223 45.36 -12.79 40.11
N VAL A 224 45.18 -13.83 39.30
CA VAL A 224 45.84 -15.13 39.52
C VAL A 224 47.34 -15.07 39.25
N ARG A 225 47.80 -14.26 38.28
CA ARG A 225 49.23 -14.12 37.98
C ARG A 225 49.98 -13.21 38.94
N THR A 226 49.33 -12.18 39.54
CA THR A 226 49.96 -11.34 40.55
C THR A 226 50.32 -12.13 41.81
N ALA A 227 49.47 -13.08 42.21
CA ALA A 227 49.81 -13.99 43.29
C ALA A 227 51.02 -14.88 42.96
N TYR A 228 51.26 -15.15 41.65
CA TYR A 228 52.43 -15.96 41.24
C TYR A 228 53.67 -15.11 40.92
N SER A 229 53.51 -13.85 40.52
CA SER A 229 54.63 -12.96 40.17
C SER A 229 55.30 -12.35 41.37
N ASP A 230 54.58 -12.22 42.48
CA ASP A 230 55.28 -11.82 43.75
C ASP A 230 56.30 -12.87 44.25
N ALA A 231 56.03 -14.15 43.96
CA ALA A 231 57.00 -15.19 44.20
C ALA A 231 58.17 -15.15 43.18
N GLY A 232 57.89 -14.69 41.95
CA GLY A 232 58.95 -14.57 40.92
C GLY A 232 59.65 -13.22 40.91
N GLY A 233 59.03 -12.19 41.51
CA GLY A 233 59.69 -10.87 41.68
C GLY A 233 60.84 -10.85 42.66
N LEU A 234 60.99 -11.91 43.37
CA LEU A 234 62.09 -12.14 44.26
C LEU A 234 63.37 -12.75 43.62
N THR A 235 63.36 -13.02 42.35
CA THR A 235 64.55 -13.04 41.55
C THR A 235 65.01 -11.59 41.33
N ARG A 236 65.19 -10.88 42.40
CA ARG A 236 66.22 -9.82 42.42
C ARG A 236 67.51 -10.50 41.99
N LEU A 237 67.98 -10.10 40.85
CA LEU A 237 69.34 -10.32 40.47
C LEU A 237 70.12 -9.93 41.71
N ASN A 238 70.63 -10.92 42.44
CA ASN A 238 71.59 -10.68 43.51
C ASN A 238 72.88 -10.20 42.85
N LEU A 239 72.99 -8.88 42.72
CA LEU A 239 74.10 -8.21 42.11
C LEU A 239 75.24 -8.10 43.12
N ASP A 240 75.07 -8.56 44.36
CA ASP A 240 76.05 -8.52 45.40
C ASP A 240 77.26 -9.46 45.14
N GLY A 241 77.12 -10.36 44.12
CA GLY A 241 78.25 -11.20 43.67
C GLY A 241 79.09 -10.63 42.55
N LEU A 242 78.75 -9.43 42.06
CA LEU A 242 79.56 -8.76 41.01
C LEU A 242 80.46 -7.63 41.48
N SER A 243 80.66 -7.55 42.78
CA SER A 243 81.53 -6.57 43.39
C SER A 243 82.84 -7.19 43.95
N GLU A 244 83.44 -8.18 43.27
CA GLU A 244 84.80 -8.56 43.42
C GLU A 244 85.63 -8.31 42.16
#